data_9bfcfb8e47fc228eb41a5fbb89dc7bb4
#
_entry.id   9bfcfb8e47fc228eb41a5fbb89dc7bb4
#
_cell.length_a   1.000
_cell.length_b   1.000
_cell.length_c   1.000
_cell.angle_alpha   90.00
_cell.angle_beta   90.00
_cell.angle_gamma   90.00
#
_symmetry.space_group_name_H-M   'P 1'
#
loop_
_entity.id
_entity.type
_entity.pdbx_description
1 polymer ?
#
loop_
_entity_poly.entity_id
_entity_poly.type
_entity_poly.pdbx_seq_one_letter_code
_entity_poly.pdbx_strand_id
1 'polypeptide(L)'
;MTLEGKVAVVTGGGSGLGETICIRLARDGAKVAVLDIDVEAARLTAELAGGVAVQADVSDGASVDHALAEVEAALGPVDVWVNNAGIAAAPQFARISEQAERQLSEAAADGRVTTPLDALVRLPDDEWRTMLAVHLDGTFYGTRAAARSMAPRGGGVIVNIASVCGLEGCTGFPHYSAAKAGVLGFTRAVAKELIVQGIRVNAVAPGFLDSPGAGIDQSPLRTAQRLRTPAGRFGSGEEIAGTVAFLATDDAAFFVGETLSPNGGLVTT
;
A
#
# COMPACT_ATOMS: atom_id res chain seq x y z
N MET A 1 1.30 -12.20 19.15
CA MET A 1 2.18 -11.40 18.30
C MET A 1 2.54 -10.14 19.06
N THR A 2 3.80 -9.81 19.21
CA THR A 2 4.23 -8.58 19.90
C THR A 2 5.35 -7.91 19.10
N LEU A 3 5.26 -6.58 18.99
CA LEU A 3 6.27 -5.71 18.42
C LEU A 3 6.90 -4.83 19.48
N GLU A 4 6.86 -5.29 20.75
CA GLU A 4 7.32 -4.53 21.90
C GLU A 4 8.73 -3.98 21.71
N GLY A 5 8.86 -2.66 21.84
CA GLY A 5 10.11 -1.93 21.69
C GLY A 5 10.65 -1.78 20.27
N LYS A 6 10.04 -2.37 19.25
CA LYS A 6 10.40 -2.21 17.84
C LYS A 6 10.07 -0.81 17.35
N VAL A 7 10.92 -0.25 16.50
CA VAL A 7 10.65 1.02 15.80
C VAL A 7 10.07 0.69 14.43
N ALA A 8 8.85 1.15 14.18
CA ALA A 8 8.12 0.92 12.92
C ALA A 8 7.86 2.24 12.19
N VAL A 9 8.18 2.28 10.91
CA VAL A 9 7.92 3.41 10.00
C VAL A 9 6.81 3.03 9.03
N VAL A 10 5.85 3.92 8.81
CA VAL A 10 4.78 3.75 7.82
C VAL A 10 4.72 4.98 6.92
N THR A 11 4.96 4.82 5.62
CA THR A 11 4.79 5.90 4.64
C THR A 11 3.33 6.04 4.21
N GLY A 12 2.87 7.27 3.95
CA GLY A 12 1.46 7.56 3.70
C GLY A 12 0.61 7.20 4.92
N GLY A 13 1.15 7.46 6.11
CA GLY A 13 0.54 7.06 7.39
C GLY A 13 -0.52 8.02 7.90
N GLY A 14 -0.69 9.20 7.28
CA GLY A 14 -1.60 10.25 7.75
C GLY A 14 -3.09 9.96 7.51
N SER A 15 -3.44 8.95 6.72
CA SER A 15 -4.84 8.64 6.43
C SER A 15 -5.08 7.19 6.00
N GLY A 16 -6.33 6.77 6.01
CA GLY A 16 -6.82 5.55 5.39
C GLY A 16 -6.13 4.27 5.86
N LEU A 17 -5.59 3.48 4.92
CA LEU A 17 -4.92 2.23 5.25
C LEU A 17 -3.64 2.46 6.07
N GLY A 18 -2.86 3.50 5.75
CA GLY A 18 -1.64 3.83 6.46
C GLY A 18 -1.89 4.18 7.92
N GLU A 19 -2.91 4.99 8.19
CA GLU A 19 -3.38 5.31 9.55
C GLU A 19 -3.76 4.03 10.32
N THR A 20 -4.56 3.17 9.69
CA THR A 20 -4.98 1.89 10.31
C THR A 20 -3.78 0.99 10.62
N ILE A 21 -2.77 0.95 9.73
CA ILE A 21 -1.52 0.21 9.96
C ILE A 21 -0.75 0.81 11.12
N CYS A 22 -0.59 2.14 11.20
CA CYS A 22 0.09 2.82 12.31
C CYS A 22 -0.54 2.48 13.66
N ILE A 23 -1.87 2.62 13.77
CA ILE A 23 -2.62 2.31 14.99
C ILE A 23 -2.47 0.83 15.37
N ARG A 24 -2.51 -0.07 14.38
CA ARG A 24 -2.35 -1.50 14.63
C ARG A 24 -0.96 -1.84 15.15
N LEU A 25 0.10 -1.35 14.51
CA LEU A 25 1.49 -1.61 14.94
C LEU A 25 1.75 -1.05 16.35
N ALA A 26 1.22 0.14 16.65
CA ALA A 26 1.31 0.73 17.99
C ALA A 26 0.58 -0.13 19.03
N ARG A 27 -0.62 -0.61 18.73
CA ARG A 27 -1.37 -1.54 19.61
C ARG A 27 -0.59 -2.82 19.90
N ASP A 28 0.19 -3.30 18.92
CA ASP A 28 1.02 -4.50 19.05
C ASP A 28 2.38 -4.20 19.73
N GLY A 29 2.62 -2.95 20.23
CA GLY A 29 3.75 -2.54 21.07
C GLY A 29 4.90 -1.82 20.34
N ALA A 30 4.75 -1.51 19.03
CA ALA A 30 5.76 -0.76 18.31
C ALA A 30 5.76 0.74 18.66
N LYS A 31 6.94 1.35 18.62
CA LYS A 31 7.10 2.80 18.53
C LYS A 31 6.92 3.21 17.06
N VAL A 32 5.90 3.99 16.75
CA VAL A 32 5.52 4.25 15.36
C VAL A 32 5.98 5.64 14.90
N ALA A 33 6.64 5.70 13.75
CA ALA A 33 6.85 6.92 12.99
C ALA A 33 5.89 6.97 11.80
N VAL A 34 5.08 8.01 11.77
CA VAL A 34 4.07 8.27 10.72
C VAL A 34 4.67 9.24 9.70
N LEU A 35 4.97 8.75 8.51
CA LEU A 35 5.49 9.55 7.42
C LEU A 35 4.38 9.89 6.43
N ASP A 36 4.20 11.17 6.14
CA ASP A 36 3.23 11.63 5.11
C ASP A 36 3.72 12.94 4.47
N ILE A 37 3.27 13.22 3.25
CA ILE A 37 3.49 14.52 2.61
C ILE A 37 2.67 15.61 3.31
N ASP A 38 1.49 15.25 3.84
CA ASP A 38 0.66 16.08 4.70
C ASP A 38 1.05 15.85 6.17
N VAL A 39 1.90 16.73 6.68
CA VAL A 39 2.40 16.63 8.07
C VAL A 39 1.30 16.78 9.11
N GLU A 40 0.23 17.52 8.83
CA GLU A 40 -0.87 17.68 9.78
C GLU A 40 -1.69 16.38 9.89
N ALA A 41 -1.95 15.71 8.77
CA ALA A 41 -2.56 14.38 8.78
C ALA A 41 -1.66 13.37 9.52
N ALA A 42 -0.35 13.42 9.27
CA ALA A 42 0.60 12.56 10.00
C ALA A 42 0.58 12.81 11.52
N ARG A 43 0.46 14.08 11.97
CA ARG A 43 0.36 14.41 13.40
C ARG A 43 -0.87 13.82 14.06
N LEU A 44 -2.03 13.93 13.41
CA LEU A 44 -3.27 13.36 13.93
C LEU A 44 -3.15 11.84 14.13
N THR A 45 -2.60 11.13 13.14
CA THR A 45 -2.37 9.70 13.26
C THR A 45 -1.31 9.38 14.34
N ALA A 46 -0.23 10.17 14.43
CA ALA A 46 0.82 9.99 15.43
C ALA A 46 0.27 10.16 16.85
N GLU A 47 -0.62 11.13 17.08
CA GLU A 47 -1.32 11.29 18.37
C GLU A 47 -2.14 10.05 18.74
N LEU A 48 -2.90 9.48 17.78
CA LEU A 48 -3.68 8.25 18.00
C LEU A 48 -2.81 7.04 18.26
N ALA A 49 -1.65 6.96 17.61
CA ALA A 49 -0.70 5.85 17.76
C ALA A 49 0.30 6.04 18.94
N GLY A 50 0.33 7.21 19.58
CA GLY A 50 1.35 7.54 20.57
C GLY A 50 2.76 7.58 19.97
N GLY A 51 2.89 8.00 18.71
CA GLY A 51 4.09 7.97 17.90
C GLY A 51 4.63 9.36 17.55
N VAL A 52 5.45 9.43 16.51
CA VAL A 52 6.00 10.68 15.97
C VAL A 52 5.57 10.88 14.52
N ALA A 53 5.35 12.14 14.12
CA ALA A 53 5.04 12.51 12.75
C ALA A 53 6.26 13.12 12.07
N VAL A 54 6.53 12.70 10.84
CA VAL A 54 7.62 13.23 10.01
C VAL A 54 7.09 13.52 8.61
N GLN A 55 7.38 14.72 8.09
CA GLN A 55 7.01 15.04 6.71
C GLN A 55 7.92 14.33 5.71
N ALA A 56 7.33 13.68 4.71
CA ALA A 56 8.09 13.03 3.66
C ALA A 56 7.32 12.98 2.34
N ASP A 57 7.97 13.41 1.26
CA ASP A 57 7.55 13.10 -0.10
C ASP A 57 8.28 11.83 -0.56
N VAL A 58 7.54 10.73 -0.69
CA VAL A 58 8.12 9.45 -1.09
C VAL A 58 8.62 9.44 -2.53
N SER A 59 8.17 10.35 -3.38
CA SER A 59 8.65 10.49 -4.76
C SER A 59 10.03 11.15 -4.86
N ASP A 60 10.55 11.69 -3.74
CA ASP A 60 11.89 12.26 -3.63
C ASP A 60 12.77 11.43 -2.67
N GLY A 61 13.79 10.79 -3.21
CA GLY A 61 14.71 9.96 -2.43
C GLY A 61 15.49 10.74 -1.36
N ALA A 62 15.76 12.03 -1.56
CA ALA A 62 16.42 12.87 -0.56
C ALA A 62 15.47 13.19 0.61
N SER A 63 14.19 13.42 0.33
CA SER A 63 13.15 13.60 1.35
C SER A 63 13.02 12.34 2.22
N VAL A 64 13.02 11.15 1.62
CA VAL A 64 12.96 9.87 2.34
C VAL A 64 14.20 9.64 3.22
N ASP A 65 15.40 9.93 2.69
CA ASP A 65 16.66 9.80 3.45
C ASP A 65 16.69 10.79 4.64
N HIS A 66 16.15 12.00 4.48
CA HIS A 66 16.03 12.98 5.56
C HIS A 66 15.02 12.53 6.63
N ALA A 67 13.86 12.04 6.19
CA ALA A 67 12.84 11.52 7.10
C ALA A 67 13.36 10.34 7.94
N LEU A 68 14.15 9.43 7.34
CA LEU A 68 14.80 8.35 8.10
C LEU A 68 15.69 8.91 9.22
N ALA A 69 16.52 9.92 8.92
CA ALA A 69 17.40 10.51 9.92
C ALA A 69 16.62 11.15 11.09
N GLU A 70 15.49 11.81 10.81
CA GLU A 70 14.61 12.36 11.84
C GLU A 70 13.99 11.24 12.70
N VAL A 71 13.52 10.16 12.08
CA VAL A 71 12.96 9.00 12.80
C VAL A 71 14.02 8.38 13.72
N GLU A 72 15.22 8.14 13.20
CA GLU A 72 16.30 7.53 14.00
C GLU A 72 16.75 8.41 15.17
N ALA A 73 16.74 9.73 14.98
CA ALA A 73 17.04 10.66 16.07
C ALA A 73 15.95 10.66 17.16
N ALA A 74 14.68 10.47 16.80
CA ALA A 74 13.56 10.51 17.73
C ALA A 74 13.28 9.18 18.42
N LEU A 75 13.34 8.06 17.70
CA LEU A 75 12.88 6.74 18.18
C LEU A 75 14.00 5.69 18.26
N GLY A 76 15.13 5.94 17.63
CA GLY A 76 16.21 4.97 17.44
C GLY A 76 16.12 4.23 16.09
N PRO A 77 16.99 3.24 15.90
CA PRO A 77 17.12 2.56 14.59
C PRO A 77 15.87 1.78 14.21
N VAL A 78 15.55 1.78 12.93
CA VAL A 78 14.28 1.22 12.39
C VAL A 78 14.34 -0.30 12.30
N ASP A 79 13.31 -0.97 12.84
CA ASP A 79 13.15 -2.44 12.79
C ASP A 79 12.13 -2.88 11.74
N VAL A 80 11.09 -2.08 11.50
CA VAL A 80 10.01 -2.36 10.56
C VAL A 80 9.79 -1.16 9.66
N TRP A 81 9.73 -1.38 8.35
CA TRP A 81 9.41 -0.33 7.38
C TRP A 81 8.25 -0.77 6.49
N VAL A 82 7.18 0.01 6.46
CA VAL A 82 6.01 -0.24 5.62
C VAL A 82 5.93 0.79 4.51
N ASN A 83 6.17 0.37 3.28
CA ASN A 83 5.95 1.20 2.09
C ASN A 83 4.47 1.13 1.72
N ASN A 84 3.68 2.08 2.26
CA ASN A 84 2.24 2.14 2.04
C ASN A 84 1.83 3.35 1.20
N ALA A 85 2.60 4.42 1.18
CA ALA A 85 2.25 5.65 0.47
C ALA A 85 1.76 5.39 -0.96
N GLY A 86 0.70 6.08 -1.34
CA GLY A 86 0.09 5.93 -2.65
C GLY A 86 -0.94 7.01 -2.93
N ILE A 87 -1.23 7.20 -4.20
CA ILE A 87 -2.24 8.14 -4.69
C ILE A 87 -3.34 7.41 -5.42
N ALA A 88 -4.56 7.96 -5.36
CA ALA A 88 -5.65 7.53 -6.21
C ALA A 88 -5.55 8.22 -7.58
N ALA A 89 -5.96 7.52 -8.64
CA ALA A 89 -6.07 8.10 -9.99
C ALA A 89 -7.32 9.01 -10.09
N ALA A 90 -7.38 10.06 -9.27
CA ALA A 90 -8.58 10.84 -9.01
C ALA A 90 -9.21 11.48 -10.26
N PRO A 91 -8.46 12.13 -11.21
CA PRO A 91 -9.09 12.79 -12.34
C PRO A 91 -9.76 11.81 -13.33
N GLN A 92 -9.19 10.63 -13.49
CA GLN A 92 -9.74 9.60 -14.40
C GLN A 92 -10.81 8.74 -13.74
N PHE A 93 -10.78 8.62 -12.41
CA PHE A 93 -11.64 7.70 -11.68
C PHE A 93 -13.14 7.98 -11.94
N ALA A 94 -13.56 9.23 -11.85
CA ALA A 94 -14.95 9.60 -12.09
C ALA A 94 -15.42 9.23 -13.51
N ARG A 95 -14.60 9.56 -14.53
CA ARG A 95 -14.90 9.24 -15.94
C ARG A 95 -14.94 7.73 -16.19
N ILE A 96 -13.95 7.00 -15.66
CA ILE A 96 -13.87 5.55 -15.82
C ILE A 96 -15.05 4.87 -15.12
N SER A 97 -15.44 5.37 -13.93
CA SER A 97 -16.59 4.86 -13.21
C SER A 97 -17.88 5.04 -14.00
N GLU A 98 -18.11 6.23 -14.57
CA GLU A 98 -19.28 6.49 -15.42
C GLU A 98 -19.32 5.58 -16.67
N GLN A 99 -18.18 5.41 -17.34
CA GLN A 99 -18.10 4.53 -18.49
C GLN A 99 -18.27 3.05 -18.13
N ALA A 100 -17.73 2.61 -17.00
CA ALA A 100 -17.92 1.25 -16.48
C ALA A 100 -19.38 0.98 -16.10
N GLU A 101 -20.08 1.95 -15.53
CA GLU A 101 -21.52 1.84 -15.24
C GLU A 101 -22.35 1.74 -16.54
N ARG A 102 -22.00 2.49 -17.58
CA ARG A 102 -22.62 2.32 -18.90
C ARG A 102 -22.37 0.94 -19.47
N GLN A 103 -21.14 0.42 -19.40
CA GLN A 103 -20.81 -0.94 -19.85
C GLN A 103 -21.62 -2.01 -19.09
N LEU A 104 -21.80 -1.86 -17.78
CA LEU A 104 -22.64 -2.75 -16.98
C LEU A 104 -24.10 -2.70 -17.44
N SER A 105 -24.63 -1.52 -17.74
CA SER A 105 -25.99 -1.33 -18.24
C SER A 105 -26.17 -1.95 -19.64
N GLU A 106 -25.21 -1.76 -20.56
CA GLU A 106 -25.22 -2.38 -21.89
C GLU A 106 -25.17 -3.90 -21.80
N ALA A 107 -24.27 -4.45 -20.95
CA ALA A 107 -24.15 -5.88 -20.74
C ALA A 107 -25.46 -6.49 -20.20
N ALA A 108 -26.15 -5.80 -19.31
CA ALA A 108 -27.42 -6.24 -18.74
C ALA A 108 -28.58 -6.18 -19.73
N ALA A 109 -28.59 -5.17 -20.64
CA ALA A 109 -29.65 -5.00 -21.62
C ALA A 109 -29.50 -5.94 -22.83
N ASP A 110 -28.32 -5.98 -23.44
CA ASP A 110 -28.10 -6.61 -24.75
C ASP A 110 -27.03 -7.72 -24.71
N GLY A 111 -26.42 -7.98 -23.55
CA GLY A 111 -25.31 -8.93 -23.43
C GLY A 111 -24.03 -8.50 -24.18
N ARG A 112 -23.96 -7.25 -24.65
CA ARG A 112 -22.82 -6.69 -25.41
C ARG A 112 -22.38 -5.38 -24.82
N VAL A 113 -21.06 -5.17 -24.79
CA VAL A 113 -20.43 -3.92 -24.35
C VAL A 113 -19.88 -3.21 -25.57
N THR A 114 -20.28 -1.94 -25.78
CA THR A 114 -19.86 -1.11 -26.90
C THR A 114 -19.21 0.20 -26.46
N THR A 115 -19.45 0.66 -25.24
CA THR A 115 -18.81 1.87 -24.67
C THR A 115 -17.32 1.62 -24.39
N PRO A 116 -16.38 2.34 -25.05
CA PRO A 116 -14.96 2.22 -24.75
C PRO A 116 -14.61 2.92 -23.44
N LEU A 117 -13.67 2.40 -22.67
CA LEU A 117 -13.15 3.09 -21.50
C LEU A 117 -12.15 4.20 -21.85
N ASP A 118 -11.43 4.07 -22.96
CA ASP A 118 -10.41 5.01 -23.46
C ASP A 118 -9.34 5.39 -22.42
N ALA A 119 -9.19 4.57 -21.37
CA ALA A 119 -8.31 4.88 -20.24
C ALA A 119 -6.84 5.01 -20.68
N LEU A 120 -6.37 4.07 -21.50
CA LEU A 120 -4.99 4.09 -21.99
C LEU A 120 -4.74 5.24 -22.98
N VAL A 121 -5.66 5.44 -23.93
CA VAL A 121 -5.51 6.43 -25.01
C VAL A 121 -5.52 7.86 -24.47
N ARG A 122 -6.23 8.08 -23.37
CA ARG A 122 -6.38 9.40 -22.73
C ARG A 122 -5.49 9.62 -21.52
N LEU A 123 -4.63 8.66 -21.17
CA LEU A 123 -3.74 8.78 -20.02
C LEU A 123 -2.61 9.78 -20.33
N PRO A 124 -2.53 10.91 -19.61
CA PRO A 124 -1.45 11.87 -19.79
C PRO A 124 -0.12 11.31 -19.29
N ASP A 125 0.97 11.74 -19.91
CA ASP A 125 2.33 11.31 -19.55
C ASP A 125 2.73 11.69 -18.13
N ASP A 126 2.29 12.84 -17.64
CA ASP A 126 2.57 13.31 -16.28
C ASP A 126 1.80 12.50 -15.24
N GLU A 127 0.56 12.13 -15.48
CA GLU A 127 -0.17 11.20 -14.59
C GLU A 127 0.50 9.83 -14.54
N TRP A 128 0.96 9.31 -15.69
CA TRP A 128 1.74 8.07 -15.74
C TRP A 128 3.00 8.18 -14.86
N ARG A 129 3.79 9.25 -15.06
CA ARG A 129 5.05 9.45 -14.31
C ARG A 129 4.79 9.64 -12.82
N THR A 130 3.79 10.44 -12.44
CA THR A 130 3.43 10.68 -11.05
C THR A 130 3.01 9.38 -10.36
N MET A 131 2.20 8.55 -11.03
CA MET A 131 1.78 7.25 -10.48
C MET A 131 2.99 6.34 -10.21
N LEU A 132 3.94 6.25 -11.15
CA LEU A 132 5.16 5.46 -10.96
C LEU A 132 6.06 6.05 -9.87
N ALA A 133 6.26 7.38 -9.88
CA ALA A 133 7.12 8.06 -8.90
C ALA A 133 6.65 7.82 -7.46
N VAL A 134 5.35 7.95 -7.19
CA VAL A 134 4.83 7.75 -5.83
C VAL A 134 4.84 6.26 -5.44
N HIS A 135 4.30 5.39 -6.30
CA HIS A 135 4.07 4.00 -5.93
C HIS A 135 5.29 3.10 -6.08
N LEU A 136 6.06 3.25 -7.17
CA LEU A 136 7.19 2.36 -7.47
C LEU A 136 8.51 2.96 -7.00
N ASP A 137 8.82 4.19 -7.40
CA ASP A 137 10.07 4.83 -6.98
C ASP A 137 10.03 5.11 -5.47
N GLY A 138 8.88 5.51 -4.90
CA GLY A 138 8.70 5.67 -3.46
C GLY A 138 8.93 4.36 -2.68
N THR A 139 8.45 3.22 -3.20
CA THR A 139 8.74 1.91 -2.61
C THR A 139 10.24 1.58 -2.69
N PHE A 140 10.90 1.91 -3.79
CA PHE A 140 12.35 1.74 -3.94
C PHE A 140 13.11 2.62 -2.95
N TYR A 141 12.79 3.92 -2.85
CA TYR A 141 13.48 4.84 -1.94
C TYR A 141 13.31 4.44 -0.47
N GLY A 142 12.08 4.10 -0.05
CA GLY A 142 11.81 3.64 1.30
C GLY A 142 12.50 2.32 1.63
N THR A 143 12.48 1.35 0.72
CA THR A 143 13.21 0.07 0.88
C THR A 143 14.71 0.29 1.00
N ARG A 144 15.29 1.16 0.17
CA ARG A 144 16.71 1.51 0.21
C ARG A 144 17.10 2.19 1.53
N ALA A 145 16.30 3.14 1.99
CA ALA A 145 16.52 3.83 3.26
C ALA A 145 16.45 2.84 4.43
N ALA A 146 15.40 2.00 4.48
CA ALA A 146 15.25 0.97 5.49
C ALA A 146 16.42 -0.01 5.51
N ALA A 147 16.86 -0.50 4.34
CA ALA A 147 17.98 -1.43 4.24
C ALA A 147 19.29 -0.83 4.78
N ARG A 148 19.55 0.48 4.54
CA ARG A 148 20.72 1.18 5.09
C ARG A 148 20.70 1.23 6.63
N SER A 149 19.54 1.40 7.24
CA SER A 149 19.37 1.38 8.70
C SER A 149 19.50 -0.03 9.27
N MET A 150 18.93 -1.04 8.60
CA MET A 150 18.78 -2.40 9.09
C MET A 150 20.04 -3.27 8.87
N ALA A 151 20.70 -3.18 7.71
CA ALA A 151 21.80 -4.06 7.34
C ALA A 151 22.99 -4.05 8.32
N PRO A 152 23.45 -2.88 8.84
CA PRO A 152 24.56 -2.87 9.81
C PRO A 152 24.23 -3.59 11.13
N ARG A 153 22.94 -3.79 11.43
CA ARG A 153 22.45 -4.44 12.65
C ARG A 153 22.09 -5.92 12.42
N GLY A 154 22.16 -6.38 11.17
CA GLY A 154 21.91 -7.77 10.80
C GLY A 154 20.44 -8.19 10.87
N GLY A 155 19.49 -7.28 10.71
CA GLY A 155 18.08 -7.67 10.71
C GLY A 155 17.08 -6.53 10.60
N GLY A 156 15.90 -6.86 10.10
CA GLY A 156 14.77 -5.96 9.96
C GLY A 156 13.65 -6.55 9.08
N VAL A 157 12.56 -5.83 8.98
CA VAL A 157 11.41 -6.24 8.17
C VAL A 157 10.93 -5.09 7.29
N ILE A 158 10.73 -5.37 6.02
CA ILE A 158 10.14 -4.43 5.06
C ILE A 158 8.86 -5.04 4.49
N VAL A 159 7.77 -4.29 4.53
CA VAL A 159 6.48 -4.69 3.97
C VAL A 159 6.06 -3.68 2.89
N ASN A 160 5.89 -4.14 1.67
CA ASN A 160 5.49 -3.32 0.53
C ASN A 160 4.00 -3.49 0.26
N ILE A 161 3.22 -2.41 0.27
CA ILE A 161 1.80 -2.46 -0.07
C ILE A 161 1.63 -2.40 -1.60
N ALA A 162 1.34 -3.56 -2.17
CA ALA A 162 0.97 -3.73 -3.56
C ALA A 162 -0.55 -3.59 -3.76
N SER A 163 -1.15 -4.43 -4.58
CA SER A 163 -2.60 -4.51 -4.85
C SER A 163 -2.92 -5.76 -5.68
N VAL A 164 -4.15 -6.25 -5.63
CA VAL A 164 -4.65 -7.22 -6.63
C VAL A 164 -4.51 -6.69 -8.07
N CYS A 165 -4.54 -5.36 -8.27
CA CYS A 165 -4.28 -4.75 -9.57
C CYS A 165 -2.87 -5.01 -10.10
N GLY A 166 -1.90 -5.30 -9.21
CA GLY A 166 -0.57 -5.75 -9.59
C GLY A 166 -0.50 -7.24 -9.91
N LEU A 167 -1.47 -8.03 -9.47
CA LEU A 167 -1.57 -9.48 -9.73
C LEU A 167 -2.30 -9.78 -11.04
N GLU A 168 -3.51 -9.22 -11.22
CA GLU A 168 -4.37 -9.51 -12.38
C GLU A 168 -4.47 -8.37 -13.40
N GLY A 169 -4.08 -7.14 -13.01
CA GLY A 169 -4.36 -5.93 -13.76
C GLY A 169 -5.79 -5.41 -13.53
N CYS A 170 -5.95 -4.10 -13.30
CA CYS A 170 -7.26 -3.47 -13.15
C CYS A 170 -7.64 -2.69 -14.40
N THR A 171 -8.73 -3.09 -15.03
CA THR A 171 -9.28 -2.42 -16.20
C THR A 171 -9.52 -0.93 -15.90
N GLY A 172 -9.05 -0.06 -16.77
CA GLY A 172 -9.18 1.39 -16.62
C GLY A 172 -8.02 2.06 -15.88
N PHE A 173 -7.13 1.30 -15.23
CA PHE A 173 -6.02 1.82 -14.44
C PHE A 173 -4.67 1.21 -14.83
N PRO A 174 -4.20 1.38 -16.10
CA PRO A 174 -2.98 0.72 -16.58
C PRO A 174 -1.72 1.16 -15.84
N HIS A 175 -1.59 2.45 -15.52
CA HIS A 175 -0.46 3.03 -14.79
C HIS A 175 -0.38 2.50 -13.34
N TYR A 176 -1.53 2.41 -12.64
CA TYR A 176 -1.59 1.85 -11.28
C TYR A 176 -1.25 0.37 -11.29
N SER A 177 -1.82 -0.39 -12.24
CA SER A 177 -1.52 -1.82 -12.39
C SER A 177 -0.04 -2.06 -12.69
N ALA A 178 0.57 -1.25 -13.57
CA ALA A 178 1.99 -1.31 -13.87
C ALA A 178 2.86 -1.01 -12.64
N ALA A 179 2.54 0.06 -11.88
CA ALA A 179 3.25 0.41 -10.67
C ALA A 179 3.18 -0.72 -9.62
N LYS A 180 1.98 -1.25 -9.35
CA LYS A 180 1.77 -2.30 -8.35
C LYS A 180 2.35 -3.66 -8.77
N ALA A 181 2.36 -3.99 -10.06
CA ALA A 181 3.08 -5.15 -10.58
C ALA A 181 4.60 -4.96 -10.45
N GLY A 182 5.09 -3.73 -10.69
CA GLY A 182 6.49 -3.36 -10.45
C GLY A 182 6.91 -3.56 -8.99
N VAL A 183 6.07 -3.15 -8.03
CA VAL A 183 6.31 -3.37 -6.59
C VAL A 183 6.44 -4.87 -6.26
N LEU A 184 5.61 -5.74 -6.86
CA LEU A 184 5.69 -7.19 -6.65
C LEU A 184 6.99 -7.77 -7.21
N GLY A 185 7.37 -7.37 -8.42
CA GLY A 185 8.64 -7.78 -9.03
C GLY A 185 9.85 -7.31 -8.23
N PHE A 186 9.86 -6.05 -7.81
CA PHE A 186 10.86 -5.44 -6.96
C PHE A 186 10.99 -6.17 -5.62
N THR A 187 9.87 -6.44 -4.93
CA THR A 187 9.85 -7.18 -3.67
C THR A 187 10.56 -8.53 -3.79
N ARG A 188 10.23 -9.32 -4.82
CA ARG A 188 10.85 -10.64 -5.04
C ARG A 188 12.35 -10.57 -5.29
N ALA A 189 12.82 -9.53 -5.97
CA ALA A 189 14.24 -9.33 -6.27
C ALA A 189 15.02 -8.97 -5.01
N VAL A 190 14.59 -7.89 -4.32
CA VAL A 190 15.32 -7.37 -3.15
C VAL A 190 15.23 -8.29 -1.93
N ALA A 191 14.15 -9.08 -1.80
CA ALA A 191 14.03 -10.05 -0.72
C ALA A 191 15.14 -11.08 -0.74
N LYS A 192 15.49 -11.61 -1.94
CA LYS A 192 16.57 -12.58 -2.11
C LYS A 192 17.96 -11.97 -1.85
N GLU A 193 18.13 -10.70 -2.15
CA GLU A 193 19.35 -9.95 -1.89
C GLU A 193 19.54 -9.67 -0.40
N LEU A 194 18.48 -9.15 0.25
CA LEU A 194 18.58 -8.62 1.60
C LEU A 194 18.48 -9.68 2.70
N ILE A 195 17.97 -10.88 2.40
CA ILE A 195 17.83 -11.94 3.41
C ILE A 195 19.18 -12.38 3.99
N VAL A 196 20.26 -12.34 3.22
CA VAL A 196 21.62 -12.66 3.70
C VAL A 196 22.13 -11.64 4.73
N GLN A 197 21.46 -10.48 4.83
CA GLN A 197 21.72 -9.44 5.82
C GLN A 197 20.68 -9.49 6.96
N GLY A 198 19.90 -10.58 7.05
CA GLY A 198 18.85 -10.75 8.07
C GLY A 198 17.59 -9.90 7.84
N ILE A 199 17.44 -9.27 6.68
CA ILE A 199 16.29 -8.41 6.38
C ILE A 199 15.28 -9.19 5.55
N ARG A 200 14.05 -9.32 6.07
CA ARG A 200 12.93 -9.91 5.34
C ARG A 200 12.16 -8.83 4.57
N VAL A 201 11.85 -9.11 3.33
CA VAL A 201 11.02 -8.22 2.50
C VAL A 201 9.87 -9.01 1.92
N ASN A 202 8.63 -8.56 2.15
CA ASN A 202 7.42 -9.19 1.63
C ASN A 202 6.44 -8.13 1.11
N ALA A 203 5.45 -8.55 0.34
CA ALA A 203 4.38 -7.69 -0.15
C ALA A 203 3.02 -8.09 0.44
N VAL A 204 2.15 -7.11 0.60
CA VAL A 204 0.72 -7.31 0.81
C VAL A 204 -0.02 -6.76 -0.40
N ALA A 205 -0.90 -7.55 -1.00
CA ALA A 205 -1.70 -7.19 -2.17
C ALA A 205 -3.20 -7.20 -1.82
N PRO A 206 -3.73 -6.11 -1.24
CA PRO A 206 -5.14 -6.03 -0.85
C PRO A 206 -6.09 -6.14 -2.04
N GLY A 207 -7.28 -6.71 -1.79
CA GLY A 207 -8.44 -6.59 -2.65
C GLY A 207 -9.14 -5.23 -2.52
N PHE A 208 -10.42 -5.18 -2.88
CA PHE A 208 -11.23 -3.98 -2.66
C PHE A 208 -11.49 -3.77 -1.18
N LEU A 209 -11.27 -2.53 -0.72
CA LEU A 209 -11.44 -2.15 0.67
C LEU A 209 -12.59 -1.14 0.82
N ASP A 210 -13.25 -1.20 1.97
CA ASP A 210 -14.12 -0.11 2.41
C ASP A 210 -13.25 1.05 2.91
N SER A 211 -13.50 2.23 2.38
CA SER A 211 -12.82 3.44 2.84
C SER A 211 -13.58 4.02 4.03
N PRO A 212 -12.92 4.32 5.16
CA PRO A 212 -13.56 5.04 6.24
C PRO A 212 -14.18 6.36 5.75
N GLY A 213 -15.43 6.61 6.09
CA GLY A 213 -16.12 7.87 5.72
C GLY A 213 -16.73 7.90 4.31
N ALA A 214 -16.51 6.91 3.47
CA ALA A 214 -17.10 6.88 2.12
C ALA A 214 -18.62 6.59 2.11
N GLY A 215 -19.22 6.27 3.26
CA GLY A 215 -20.60 5.80 3.32
C GLY A 215 -20.80 4.44 2.62
N ILE A 216 -22.04 3.95 2.57
CA ILE A 216 -22.36 2.77 1.76
C ILE A 216 -22.55 3.25 0.32
N ASP A 217 -21.47 3.26 -0.46
CA ASP A 217 -21.56 3.51 -1.91
C ASP A 217 -22.27 2.31 -2.56
N GLN A 218 -23.52 2.53 -2.97
CA GLN A 218 -24.36 1.55 -3.65
C GLN A 218 -24.36 1.72 -5.18
N SER A 219 -23.35 2.41 -5.73
CA SER A 219 -23.24 2.53 -7.18
C SER A 219 -23.22 1.15 -7.86
N PRO A 220 -23.71 1.06 -9.10
CA PRO A 220 -23.66 -0.19 -9.86
C PRO A 220 -22.25 -0.78 -9.94
N LEU A 221 -21.24 0.09 -10.08
CA LEU A 221 -19.84 -0.34 -10.13
C LEU A 221 -19.40 -0.98 -8.81
N ARG A 222 -19.67 -0.36 -7.66
CA ARG A 222 -19.33 -0.93 -6.34
C ARG A 222 -20.08 -2.22 -6.08
N THR A 223 -21.34 -2.29 -6.51
CA THR A 223 -22.12 -3.52 -6.43
C THR A 223 -21.50 -4.63 -7.28
N ALA A 224 -21.10 -4.35 -8.52
CA ALA A 224 -20.42 -5.33 -9.38
C ALA A 224 -19.09 -5.78 -8.80
N GLN A 225 -18.28 -4.89 -8.23
CA GLN A 225 -17.03 -5.22 -7.55
C GLN A 225 -17.27 -6.15 -6.35
N ARG A 226 -18.31 -5.88 -5.54
CA ARG A 226 -18.68 -6.74 -4.41
C ARG A 226 -19.13 -8.12 -4.85
N LEU A 227 -19.92 -8.21 -5.93
CA LEU A 227 -20.36 -9.50 -6.49
C LEU A 227 -19.21 -10.30 -7.09
N ARG A 228 -18.17 -9.63 -7.62
CA ARG A 228 -16.94 -10.29 -8.09
C ARG A 228 -16.07 -10.81 -6.94
N THR A 229 -16.27 -10.32 -5.72
CA THR A 229 -15.52 -10.76 -4.54
C THR A 229 -16.26 -11.94 -3.90
N PRO A 230 -15.74 -13.17 -3.92
CA PRO A 230 -16.44 -14.35 -3.40
C PRO A 230 -16.90 -14.24 -1.94
N ALA A 231 -16.16 -13.48 -1.11
CA ALA A 231 -16.58 -13.20 0.27
C ALA A 231 -17.84 -12.33 0.37
N GLY A 232 -18.36 -11.78 -0.74
CA GLY A 232 -19.57 -10.97 -0.81
C GLY A 232 -19.47 -9.59 -0.19
N ARG A 233 -18.27 -9.16 0.22
CA ARG A 233 -18.03 -7.87 0.85
C ARG A 233 -16.64 -7.34 0.47
N PHE A 234 -16.40 -6.09 0.75
CA PHE A 234 -15.05 -5.51 0.75
C PHE A 234 -14.31 -5.86 2.04
N GLY A 235 -12.99 -5.82 1.98
CA GLY A 235 -12.14 -5.94 3.15
C GLY A 235 -12.11 -4.65 3.96
N SER A 236 -11.76 -4.75 5.24
CA SER A 236 -11.49 -3.59 6.09
C SER A 236 -10.00 -3.27 6.14
N GLY A 237 -9.66 -2.02 6.49
CA GLY A 237 -8.27 -1.64 6.76
C GLY A 237 -7.64 -2.48 7.87
N GLU A 238 -8.40 -2.85 8.90
CA GLU A 238 -7.94 -3.68 10.03
C GLU A 238 -7.52 -5.11 9.57
N GLU A 239 -8.21 -5.69 8.59
CA GLU A 239 -7.83 -7.01 8.05
C GLU A 239 -6.48 -6.93 7.31
N ILE A 240 -6.22 -5.83 6.61
CA ILE A 240 -4.94 -5.60 5.95
C ILE A 240 -3.85 -5.28 6.97
N ALA A 241 -4.13 -4.40 7.93
CA ALA A 241 -3.19 -4.06 9.00
C ALA A 241 -2.80 -5.30 9.83
N GLY A 242 -3.74 -6.24 10.03
CA GLY A 242 -3.45 -7.54 10.65
C GLY A 242 -2.44 -8.37 9.86
N THR A 243 -2.54 -8.37 8.53
CA THR A 243 -1.58 -9.06 7.66
C THR A 243 -0.19 -8.40 7.72
N VAL A 244 -0.14 -7.06 7.72
CA VAL A 244 1.11 -6.30 7.87
C VAL A 244 1.75 -6.58 9.23
N ALA A 245 0.96 -6.55 10.30
CA ALA A 245 1.44 -6.85 11.66
C ALA A 245 2.00 -8.27 11.77
N PHE A 246 1.33 -9.27 11.19
CA PHE A 246 1.85 -10.64 11.11
C PHE A 246 3.22 -10.69 10.43
N LEU A 247 3.35 -10.08 9.24
CA LEU A 247 4.61 -10.07 8.49
C LEU A 247 5.74 -9.36 9.26
N ALA A 248 5.41 -8.42 10.13
CA ALA A 248 6.38 -7.69 10.96
C ALA A 248 6.91 -8.51 12.14
N THR A 249 6.29 -9.63 12.51
CA THR A 249 6.68 -10.47 13.65
C THR A 249 7.58 -11.64 13.24
N ASP A 250 8.12 -12.33 14.26
CA ASP A 250 8.93 -13.55 14.09
C ASP A 250 8.08 -14.75 13.65
N ASP A 251 6.75 -14.71 13.82
CA ASP A 251 5.85 -15.75 13.31
C ASP A 251 5.92 -15.84 11.78
N ALA A 252 6.36 -14.77 11.10
CA ALA A 252 6.60 -14.71 9.67
C ALA A 252 8.09 -14.91 9.27
N ALA A 253 8.92 -15.52 10.14
CA ALA A 253 10.36 -15.64 9.91
C ALA A 253 10.74 -16.36 8.59
N PHE A 254 9.89 -17.26 8.09
CA PHE A 254 10.15 -18.01 6.86
C PHE A 254 9.48 -17.41 5.61
N PHE A 255 8.81 -16.25 5.74
CA PHE A 255 8.26 -15.51 4.61
C PHE A 255 9.33 -14.56 4.03
N VAL A 256 9.78 -14.83 2.81
CA VAL A 256 10.83 -14.06 2.10
C VAL A 256 10.45 -13.91 0.64
N GLY A 257 10.14 -12.70 0.21
CA GLY A 257 9.73 -12.40 -1.16
C GLY A 257 8.30 -12.82 -1.50
N GLU A 258 7.52 -13.19 -0.48
CA GLU A 258 6.15 -13.63 -0.64
C GLU A 258 5.18 -12.46 -0.83
N THR A 259 4.06 -12.76 -1.46
CA THR A 259 2.94 -11.84 -1.61
C THR A 259 1.71 -12.41 -0.91
N LEU A 260 1.32 -11.82 0.20
CA LEU A 260 0.07 -12.17 0.87
C LEU A 260 -1.06 -11.30 0.30
N SER A 261 -2.11 -11.94 -0.18
CA SER A 261 -3.21 -11.23 -0.84
C SER A 261 -4.54 -11.42 -0.11
N PRO A 262 -4.82 -10.62 0.95
CA PRO A 262 -6.12 -10.59 1.60
C PRO A 262 -7.13 -9.85 0.71
N ASN A 263 -7.88 -10.61 -0.12
CA ASN A 263 -8.70 -10.05 -1.18
C ASN A 263 -10.13 -10.65 -1.25
N GLY A 264 -10.52 -11.46 -0.25
CA GLY A 264 -11.85 -12.08 -0.20
C GLY A 264 -12.11 -13.12 -1.29
N GLY A 265 -11.04 -13.66 -1.90
CA GLY A 265 -11.13 -14.66 -2.99
C GLY A 265 -11.25 -14.06 -4.39
N LEU A 266 -11.11 -12.73 -4.53
CA LEU A 266 -11.18 -12.03 -5.83
C LEU A 266 -10.11 -12.54 -6.80
N VAL A 267 -8.90 -12.75 -6.30
CA VAL A 267 -7.76 -13.32 -7.04
C VAL A 267 -7.18 -14.46 -6.22
N THR A 268 -7.00 -15.63 -6.86
CA THR A 268 -6.32 -16.80 -6.29
C THR A 268 -5.10 -17.10 -7.15
N THR A 269 -3.92 -17.12 -6.55
CA THR A 269 -2.61 -17.37 -7.23
C THR A 269 -1.97 -18.62 -6.67
#